data_a681b3b6e26c7f9fc10ed48504c25320
#
_entry.id   a681b3b6e26c7f9fc10ed48504c25320
#
_cell.length_a   1.000
_cell.length_b   1.000
_cell.length_c   1.000
_cell.angle_alpha   90.00
_cell.angle_beta   90.00
_cell.angle_gamma   90.00
#
_symmetry.space_group_name_H-M   'P 1'
#
loop_
_entity.id
_entity.type
_entity.pdbx_description
1 polymer ?
#
loop_
_entity_poly.entity_id
_entity_poly.type
_entity_poly.pdbx_seq_one_letter_code
_entity_poly.pdbx_strand_id
1 'polypeptide(L)'
;MATILKTEKLEKSYKMGKLQVHALNGVDIEIEKGEFAAILGPSGSGKSTLLNMLGALDRPTSGRIEIDQIDISKLDDKQLSVLRRRIGFVFQFFNLIDRLNATENVALPLAIENINKKKRQKIAEELLQIVGLGKRTQHKPSELSGGECQRVAIARALINKPHFLLMDEPTGNIDSKTAKDLMRLITQLNEEKDVTIVMVTHDTKIARSAHRILHLLDGKIVSKGDY
;
A
#
# COMPACT_ATOMS: atom_id res chain seq x y z
N MET A 1 17.94 -11.85 4.80
CA MET A 1 16.70 -11.40 5.51
C MET A 1 15.55 -12.32 5.14
N ALA A 2 14.43 -12.32 5.86
CA ALA A 2 13.32 -13.22 5.54
C ALA A 2 12.44 -12.58 4.45
N THR A 3 12.13 -13.34 3.39
CA THR A 3 11.20 -12.94 2.33
C THR A 3 9.79 -12.84 2.90
N ILE A 4 9.14 -11.68 2.72
CA ILE A 4 7.78 -11.45 3.17
C ILE A 4 6.77 -11.55 2.04
N LEU A 5 7.21 -11.27 0.80
CA LEU A 5 6.36 -11.26 -0.37
C LEU A 5 7.13 -11.81 -1.56
N LYS A 6 6.55 -12.79 -2.26
CA LYS A 6 7.14 -13.42 -3.42
C LYS A 6 6.10 -13.67 -4.49
N THR A 7 6.45 -13.42 -5.76
CA THR A 7 5.65 -13.82 -6.92
C THR A 7 6.49 -14.68 -7.85
N GLU A 8 5.87 -15.68 -8.47
CA GLU A 8 6.49 -16.57 -9.44
C GLU A 8 5.61 -16.64 -10.68
N LYS A 9 6.15 -16.17 -11.82
CA LYS A 9 5.50 -16.13 -13.13
C LYS A 9 4.07 -15.59 -13.06
N LEU A 10 3.89 -14.51 -12.27
CA LEU A 10 2.58 -13.94 -11.99
C LEU A 10 1.97 -13.34 -13.24
N GLU A 11 0.77 -13.80 -13.60
CA GLU A 11 0.00 -13.28 -14.72
C GLU A 11 -1.37 -12.81 -14.27
N LYS A 12 -1.83 -11.73 -14.88
CA LYS A 12 -3.21 -11.25 -14.72
C LYS A 12 -3.76 -10.76 -16.03
N SER A 13 -4.89 -11.33 -16.43
CA SER A 13 -5.63 -10.92 -17.62
C SER A 13 -7.06 -10.55 -17.25
N TYR A 14 -7.59 -9.52 -17.89
CA TYR A 14 -8.97 -9.09 -17.77
C TYR A 14 -9.70 -9.27 -19.11
N LYS A 15 -10.93 -9.73 -19.06
CA LYS A 15 -11.82 -9.79 -20.25
C LYS A 15 -12.62 -8.49 -20.36
N MET A 16 -12.41 -7.76 -21.45
CA MET A 16 -13.18 -6.56 -21.78
C MET A 16 -14.01 -6.84 -23.05
N GLY A 17 -15.20 -7.36 -22.87
CA GLY A 17 -16.03 -7.84 -23.99
C GLY A 17 -15.35 -9.00 -24.74
N LYS A 18 -14.99 -8.77 -26.01
CA LYS A 18 -14.25 -9.76 -26.86
C LYS A 18 -12.72 -9.64 -26.75
N LEU A 19 -12.22 -8.59 -26.11
CA LEU A 19 -10.77 -8.35 -25.96
C LEU A 19 -10.29 -8.92 -24.65
N GLN A 20 -9.08 -9.49 -24.67
CA GLN A 20 -8.34 -9.90 -23.49
C GLN A 20 -7.16 -8.94 -23.31
N VAL A 21 -7.08 -8.30 -22.14
CA VAL A 21 -6.00 -7.39 -21.78
C VAL A 21 -5.10 -8.11 -20.78
N HIS A 22 -3.84 -8.31 -21.14
CA HIS A 22 -2.83 -8.89 -20.24
C HIS A 22 -2.20 -7.76 -19.44
N ALA A 23 -2.66 -7.59 -18.19
CA ALA A 23 -2.17 -6.54 -17.32
C ALA A 23 -0.86 -6.90 -16.63
N LEU A 24 -0.62 -8.19 -16.37
CA LEU A 24 0.65 -8.74 -15.88
C LEU A 24 1.03 -9.97 -16.72
N ASN A 25 2.31 -10.14 -17.00
CA ASN A 25 2.80 -11.12 -17.95
C ASN A 25 4.11 -11.78 -17.46
N GLY A 26 3.98 -12.66 -16.47
CA GLY A 26 5.11 -13.42 -15.92
C GLY A 26 5.98 -12.57 -14.97
N VAL A 27 5.37 -11.90 -13.98
CA VAL A 27 6.09 -11.04 -13.01
C VAL A 27 6.69 -11.87 -11.89
N ASP A 28 8.02 -11.79 -11.74
CA ASP A 28 8.78 -12.38 -10.64
C ASP A 28 9.33 -11.27 -9.76
N ILE A 29 8.89 -11.23 -8.49
CA ILE A 29 9.33 -10.25 -7.48
C ILE A 29 9.54 -10.98 -6.16
N GLU A 30 10.56 -10.54 -5.43
CA GLU A 30 10.81 -10.96 -4.06
C GLU A 30 11.09 -9.72 -3.22
N ILE A 31 10.37 -9.54 -2.12
CA ILE A 31 10.52 -8.42 -1.17
C ILE A 31 10.91 -8.99 0.19
N GLU A 32 11.96 -8.45 0.75
CA GLU A 32 12.45 -8.82 2.08
C GLU A 32 11.76 -8.02 3.19
N LYS A 33 11.72 -8.58 4.38
CA LYS A 33 11.21 -7.87 5.56
C LYS A 33 12.08 -6.64 5.86
N GLY A 34 11.44 -5.50 6.15
CA GLY A 34 12.12 -4.21 6.38
C GLY A 34 12.55 -3.49 5.09
N GLU A 35 12.37 -4.10 3.91
CA GLU A 35 12.70 -3.47 2.64
C GLU A 35 11.71 -2.36 2.29
N PHE A 36 12.21 -1.25 1.76
CA PHE A 36 11.43 -0.27 1.04
C PHE A 36 11.70 -0.42 -0.46
N ALA A 37 10.75 -1.02 -1.20
CA ALA A 37 10.80 -1.19 -2.65
C ALA A 37 9.84 -0.24 -3.37
N ALA A 38 10.29 0.35 -4.48
CA ALA A 38 9.46 1.12 -5.38
C ALA A 38 9.29 0.38 -6.71
N ILE A 39 8.05 0.31 -7.20
CA ILE A 39 7.71 -0.20 -8.53
C ILE A 39 7.42 1.03 -9.41
N LEU A 40 8.35 1.33 -10.30
CA LEU A 40 8.31 2.46 -11.22
C LEU A 40 7.83 2.01 -12.59
N GLY A 41 6.91 2.76 -13.19
CA GLY A 41 6.43 2.48 -14.55
C GLY A 41 5.49 3.55 -15.08
N PRO A 42 5.31 3.67 -16.40
CA PRO A 42 4.37 4.61 -17.01
C PRO A 42 2.92 4.25 -16.68
N SER A 43 1.99 5.13 -16.99
CA SER A 43 0.56 4.82 -16.89
C SER A 43 0.23 3.63 -17.80
N GLY A 44 -0.60 2.71 -17.30
CA GLY A 44 -0.98 1.49 -18.05
C GLY A 44 0.03 0.32 -17.97
N SER A 45 1.19 0.47 -17.34
CA SER A 45 2.20 -0.61 -17.24
C SER A 45 1.79 -1.80 -16.36
N GLY A 46 0.65 -1.72 -15.63
CA GLY A 46 0.17 -2.80 -14.75
C GLY A 46 0.43 -2.57 -13.25
N LYS A 47 0.93 -1.40 -12.82
CA LYS A 47 1.30 -1.10 -11.42
C LYS A 47 0.17 -1.34 -10.42
N SER A 48 -1.00 -0.74 -10.64
CA SER A 48 -2.13 -0.90 -9.72
C SER A 48 -2.68 -2.34 -9.74
N THR A 49 -2.61 -3.02 -10.90
CA THR A 49 -2.93 -4.45 -10.98
C THR A 49 -1.97 -5.28 -10.13
N LEU A 50 -0.65 -5.01 -10.26
CA LEU A 50 0.36 -5.70 -9.45
C LEU A 50 0.13 -5.44 -7.95
N LEU A 51 -0.12 -4.18 -7.56
CA LEU A 51 -0.42 -3.83 -6.18
C LEU A 51 -1.65 -4.58 -5.64
N ASN A 52 -2.70 -4.72 -6.45
CA ASN A 52 -3.91 -5.48 -6.08
C ASN A 52 -3.61 -6.98 -5.90
N MET A 53 -2.72 -7.55 -6.73
CA MET A 53 -2.26 -8.93 -6.57
C MET A 53 -1.48 -9.09 -5.25
N LEU A 54 -0.49 -8.21 -5.02
CA LEU A 54 0.34 -8.21 -3.81
C LEU A 54 -0.47 -7.98 -2.53
N GLY A 55 -1.58 -7.27 -2.65
CA GLY A 55 -2.53 -7.02 -1.55
C GLY A 55 -3.61 -8.08 -1.38
N ALA A 56 -3.57 -9.15 -2.18
CA ALA A 56 -4.62 -10.18 -2.20
C ALA A 56 -6.04 -9.59 -2.41
N LEU A 57 -6.14 -8.43 -3.09
CA LEU A 57 -7.43 -7.79 -3.41
C LEU A 57 -8.08 -8.43 -4.63
N ASP A 58 -7.28 -9.05 -5.49
CA ASP A 58 -7.74 -9.81 -6.66
C ASP A 58 -6.94 -11.12 -6.76
N ARG A 59 -7.38 -12.06 -7.59
CA ARG A 59 -6.73 -13.37 -7.78
C ARG A 59 -5.94 -13.37 -9.09
N PRO A 60 -4.75 -14.00 -9.14
CA PRO A 60 -4.00 -14.15 -10.36
C PRO A 60 -4.75 -15.02 -11.39
N THR A 61 -4.48 -14.80 -12.67
CA THR A 61 -4.96 -15.68 -13.75
C THR A 61 -4.09 -16.93 -13.82
N SER A 62 -2.78 -16.78 -13.63
CA SER A 62 -1.79 -17.86 -13.49
C SER A 62 -0.57 -17.39 -12.70
N GLY A 63 0.33 -18.31 -12.39
CA GLY A 63 1.47 -18.05 -11.53
C GLY A 63 1.11 -18.14 -10.03
N ARG A 64 2.03 -17.69 -9.18
CA ARG A 64 1.93 -17.88 -7.73
C ARG A 64 2.26 -16.58 -6.98
N ILE A 65 1.57 -16.37 -5.86
CA ILE A 65 1.87 -15.30 -4.91
C ILE A 65 1.97 -15.90 -3.53
N GLU A 66 3.08 -15.63 -2.85
CA GLU A 66 3.28 -15.95 -1.44
C GLU A 66 3.36 -14.66 -0.62
N ILE A 67 2.58 -14.59 0.45
CA ILE A 67 2.59 -13.52 1.44
C ILE A 67 2.88 -14.16 2.80
N ASP A 68 3.98 -13.76 3.43
CA ASP A 68 4.41 -14.33 4.72
C ASP A 68 4.48 -15.87 4.65
N GLN A 69 5.06 -16.42 3.58
CA GLN A 69 5.18 -17.85 3.26
C GLN A 69 3.84 -18.57 3.03
N ILE A 70 2.73 -17.83 2.92
CA ILE A 70 1.40 -18.38 2.63
C ILE A 70 1.08 -18.17 1.15
N ASP A 71 0.86 -19.25 0.44
CA ASP A 71 0.38 -19.23 -0.95
C ASP A 71 -1.10 -18.80 -0.99
N ILE A 72 -1.35 -17.59 -1.51
CA ILE A 72 -2.70 -17.01 -1.50
C ILE A 72 -3.67 -17.73 -2.45
N SER A 73 -3.17 -18.47 -3.44
CA SER A 73 -4.02 -19.23 -4.38
C SER A 73 -4.79 -20.36 -3.70
N LYS A 74 -4.29 -20.83 -2.55
CA LYS A 74 -4.87 -21.92 -1.75
C LYS A 74 -5.88 -21.43 -0.72
N LEU A 75 -6.04 -20.11 -0.55
CA LEU A 75 -6.89 -19.52 0.47
C LEU A 75 -8.32 -19.31 -0.03
N ASP A 76 -9.30 -19.60 0.83
CA ASP A 76 -10.69 -19.19 0.64
C ASP A 76 -10.89 -17.70 0.96
N ASP A 77 -12.08 -17.16 0.69
CA ASP A 77 -12.36 -15.73 0.88
C ASP A 77 -12.32 -15.30 2.35
N LYS A 78 -12.63 -16.19 3.29
CA LYS A 78 -12.52 -15.93 4.74
C LYS A 78 -11.05 -15.82 5.15
N GLN A 79 -10.23 -16.74 4.69
CA GLN A 79 -8.79 -16.76 4.94
C GLN A 79 -8.11 -15.54 4.30
N LEU A 80 -8.48 -15.18 3.07
CA LEU A 80 -8.02 -13.94 2.42
C LEU A 80 -8.43 -12.69 3.20
N SER A 81 -9.65 -12.65 3.76
CA SER A 81 -10.08 -11.54 4.61
C SER A 81 -9.21 -11.40 5.87
N VAL A 82 -8.82 -12.52 6.50
CA VAL A 82 -7.90 -12.50 7.65
C VAL A 82 -6.51 -12.03 7.23
N LEU A 83 -5.99 -12.51 6.09
CA LEU A 83 -4.69 -12.10 5.57
C LEU A 83 -4.64 -10.60 5.29
N ARG A 84 -5.67 -10.04 4.63
CA ARG A 84 -5.75 -8.59 4.31
C ARG A 84 -5.66 -7.69 5.54
N ARG A 85 -6.05 -8.15 6.73
CA ARG A 85 -5.88 -7.38 7.97
C ARG A 85 -4.41 -7.15 8.34
N ARG A 86 -3.50 -8.00 7.82
CA ARG A 86 -2.05 -7.90 8.02
C ARG A 86 -1.36 -7.07 6.94
N ILE A 87 -2.12 -6.47 6.03
CA ILE A 87 -1.64 -5.65 4.93
C ILE A 87 -2.20 -4.25 5.10
N GLY A 88 -1.33 -3.25 5.16
CA GLY A 88 -1.76 -1.85 5.18
C GLY A 88 -1.86 -1.29 3.77
N PHE A 89 -2.96 -0.62 3.45
CA PHE A 89 -3.17 0.01 2.15
C PHE A 89 -3.21 1.52 2.24
N VAL A 90 -2.46 2.19 1.38
CA VAL A 90 -2.46 3.64 1.20
C VAL A 90 -2.75 3.94 -0.27
N PHE A 91 -3.87 4.61 -0.55
CA PHE A 91 -4.34 4.90 -1.90
C PHE A 91 -4.07 6.35 -2.30
N GLN A 92 -3.99 6.61 -3.59
CA GLN A 92 -3.80 7.94 -4.17
C GLN A 92 -4.91 8.93 -3.77
N PHE A 93 -6.16 8.48 -3.69
CA PHE A 93 -7.34 9.28 -3.32
C PHE A 93 -7.71 9.19 -1.84
N PHE A 94 -6.75 8.81 -0.98
CA PHE A 94 -6.89 8.68 0.48
C PHE A 94 -7.94 7.67 0.94
N ASN A 95 -9.08 7.56 0.28
CA ASN A 95 -10.22 6.70 0.60
C ASN A 95 -10.65 6.83 2.07
N LEU A 96 -10.72 8.08 2.55
CA LEU A 96 -11.26 8.40 3.87
C LEU A 96 -12.78 8.46 3.81
N ILE A 97 -13.42 8.17 4.93
CA ILE A 97 -14.87 8.29 5.07
C ILE A 97 -15.17 9.72 5.53
N ASP A 98 -15.82 10.52 4.69
CA ASP A 98 -16.07 11.96 4.91
C ASP A 98 -16.86 12.28 6.17
N ARG A 99 -17.75 11.37 6.60
CA ARG A 99 -18.58 11.55 7.81
C ARG A 99 -17.81 11.34 9.11
N LEU A 100 -16.67 10.66 9.05
CA LEU A 100 -15.81 10.32 10.18
C LEU A 100 -14.70 11.36 10.33
N ASN A 101 -14.32 11.68 11.58
CA ASN A 101 -13.13 12.48 11.84
C ASN A 101 -11.84 11.65 11.64
N ALA A 102 -10.67 12.30 11.81
CA ALA A 102 -9.38 11.63 11.63
C ALA A 102 -9.20 10.42 12.55
N THR A 103 -9.53 10.56 13.85
CA THR A 103 -9.44 9.45 14.81
C THR A 103 -10.36 8.29 14.42
N GLU A 104 -11.59 8.58 14.00
CA GLU A 104 -12.56 7.56 13.60
C GLU A 104 -12.14 6.85 12.30
N ASN A 105 -11.60 7.59 11.31
CA ASN A 105 -11.04 7.00 10.08
C ASN A 105 -9.89 6.05 10.39
N VAL A 106 -8.96 6.46 11.24
CA VAL A 106 -7.82 5.63 11.66
C VAL A 106 -8.30 4.41 12.46
N ALA A 107 -9.28 4.58 13.37
CA ALA A 107 -9.79 3.51 14.23
C ALA A 107 -10.69 2.49 13.50
N LEU A 108 -11.08 2.75 12.25
CA LEU A 108 -12.06 1.94 11.52
C LEU A 108 -11.69 0.46 11.39
N PRO A 109 -10.44 0.07 11.03
CA PRO A 109 -10.07 -1.34 10.94
C PRO A 109 -10.27 -2.09 12.28
N LEU A 110 -9.90 -1.46 13.40
CA LEU A 110 -10.11 -2.05 14.73
C LEU A 110 -11.60 -2.09 15.13
N ALA A 111 -12.42 -1.19 14.58
CA ALA A 111 -13.88 -1.24 14.79
C ALA A 111 -14.50 -2.46 14.11
N ILE A 112 -14.03 -2.82 12.92
CA ILE A 112 -14.45 -4.03 12.18
C ILE A 112 -14.05 -5.30 12.97
N GLU A 113 -12.95 -5.25 13.72
CA GLU A 113 -12.51 -6.34 14.60
C GLU A 113 -13.20 -6.34 15.97
N ASN A 114 -14.24 -5.52 16.16
CA ASN A 114 -14.99 -5.38 17.41
C ASN A 114 -14.12 -4.98 18.63
N ILE A 115 -13.01 -4.29 18.42
CA ILE A 115 -12.18 -3.75 19.50
C ILE A 115 -12.93 -2.63 20.20
N ASN A 116 -12.89 -2.61 21.54
CA ASN A 116 -13.57 -1.60 22.37
C ASN A 116 -13.27 -0.17 21.91
N LYS A 117 -14.30 0.69 21.88
CA LYS A 117 -14.23 2.07 21.35
C LYS A 117 -13.12 2.90 22.01
N LYS A 118 -13.01 2.89 23.35
CA LYS A 118 -11.98 3.66 24.07
C LYS A 118 -10.57 3.19 23.71
N LYS A 119 -10.36 1.85 23.60
CA LYS A 119 -9.07 1.28 23.25
C LYS A 119 -8.65 1.64 21.83
N ARG A 120 -9.54 1.46 20.83
CA ARG A 120 -9.20 1.77 19.43
C ARG A 120 -9.00 3.26 19.18
N GLN A 121 -9.74 4.15 19.87
CA GLN A 121 -9.55 5.60 19.79
C GLN A 121 -8.18 6.00 20.33
N LYS A 122 -7.77 5.48 21.49
CA LYS A 122 -6.44 5.75 22.06
C LYS A 122 -5.33 5.35 21.10
N ILE A 123 -5.40 4.15 20.51
CA ILE A 123 -4.40 3.68 19.54
C ILE A 123 -4.39 4.58 18.29
N ALA A 124 -5.56 5.00 17.81
CA ALA A 124 -5.66 5.88 16.65
C ALA A 124 -5.06 7.26 16.92
N GLU A 125 -5.28 7.84 18.10
CA GLU A 125 -4.69 9.12 18.49
C GLU A 125 -3.17 9.04 18.63
N GLU A 126 -2.63 7.95 19.17
CA GLU A 126 -1.19 7.69 19.22
C GLU A 126 -0.57 7.65 17.80
N LEU A 127 -1.24 6.97 16.86
CA LEU A 127 -0.78 6.92 15.46
C LEU A 127 -0.89 8.29 14.77
N LEU A 128 -1.96 9.06 15.04
CA LEU A 128 -2.09 10.42 14.52
C LEU A 128 -0.98 11.34 15.05
N GLN A 129 -0.53 11.16 16.28
CA GLN A 129 0.65 11.87 16.78
C GLN A 129 1.92 11.49 16.02
N ILE A 130 2.14 10.20 15.76
CA ILE A 130 3.31 9.71 15.00
C ILE A 130 3.37 10.32 13.60
N VAL A 131 2.21 10.45 12.92
CA VAL A 131 2.16 11.07 11.59
C VAL A 131 2.06 12.61 11.63
N GLY A 132 2.21 13.24 12.80
CA GLY A 132 2.24 14.70 12.98
C GLY A 132 0.85 15.36 13.01
N LEU A 133 -0.23 14.61 13.28
CA LEU A 133 -1.61 15.09 13.29
C LEU A 133 -2.26 15.12 14.68
N GLY A 134 -1.47 15.15 15.75
CA GLY A 134 -1.99 15.14 17.12
C GLY A 134 -2.97 16.28 17.46
N LYS A 135 -2.87 17.43 16.76
CA LYS A 135 -3.78 18.57 16.91
C LYS A 135 -4.98 18.52 15.93
N ARG A 136 -5.07 17.50 15.07
CA ARG A 136 -6.09 17.36 14.02
C ARG A 136 -7.03 16.16 14.22
N THR A 137 -6.96 15.49 15.36
CA THR A 137 -7.65 14.23 15.66
C THR A 137 -9.16 14.29 15.43
N GLN A 138 -9.80 15.43 15.67
CA GLN A 138 -11.26 15.61 15.55
C GLN A 138 -11.69 16.24 14.21
N HIS A 139 -10.74 16.61 13.33
CA HIS A 139 -11.07 17.20 12.02
C HIS A 139 -11.59 16.12 11.06
N LYS A 140 -12.56 16.51 10.24
CA LYS A 140 -13.09 15.69 9.13
C LYS A 140 -12.20 15.86 7.90
N PRO A 141 -12.25 14.91 6.93
CA PRO A 141 -11.47 15.01 5.69
C PRO A 141 -11.64 16.33 4.94
N SER A 142 -12.84 16.91 4.95
CA SER A 142 -13.13 18.23 4.33
C SER A 142 -12.44 19.43 5.02
N GLU A 143 -11.92 19.25 6.21
CA GLU A 143 -11.23 20.26 7.01
C GLU A 143 -9.71 20.08 7.01
N LEU A 144 -9.23 19.08 6.26
CA LEU A 144 -7.83 18.70 6.16
C LEU A 144 -7.28 19.00 4.77
N SER A 145 -6.01 19.39 4.68
CA SER A 145 -5.30 19.44 3.40
C SER A 145 -5.09 18.04 2.82
N GLY A 146 -4.80 17.93 1.51
CA GLY A 146 -4.53 16.64 0.87
C GLY A 146 -3.39 15.86 1.55
N GLY A 147 -2.32 16.55 1.96
CA GLY A 147 -1.22 15.92 2.70
C GLY A 147 -1.61 15.46 4.10
N GLU A 148 -2.49 16.19 4.80
CA GLU A 148 -3.05 15.77 6.09
C GLU A 148 -3.98 14.55 5.90
N CYS A 149 -4.82 14.54 4.86
CA CYS A 149 -5.64 13.37 4.51
C CYS A 149 -4.78 12.13 4.24
N GLN A 150 -3.67 12.29 3.52
CA GLN A 150 -2.75 11.18 3.24
C GLN A 150 -2.06 10.67 4.51
N ARG A 151 -1.69 11.56 5.43
CA ARG A 151 -1.16 11.16 6.75
C ARG A 151 -2.20 10.39 7.58
N VAL A 152 -3.48 10.77 7.53
CA VAL A 152 -4.58 10.00 8.14
C VAL A 152 -4.69 8.61 7.51
N ALA A 153 -4.61 8.51 6.16
CA ALA A 153 -4.64 7.23 5.45
C ALA A 153 -3.45 6.32 5.83
N ILE A 154 -2.25 6.88 6.00
CA ILE A 154 -1.07 6.13 6.48
C ILE A 154 -1.29 5.66 7.92
N ALA A 155 -1.76 6.51 8.83
CA ALA A 155 -2.06 6.11 10.21
C ALA A 155 -3.10 4.99 10.26
N ARG A 156 -4.14 5.06 9.42
CA ARG A 156 -5.15 4.00 9.27
C ARG A 156 -4.54 2.69 8.77
N ALA A 157 -3.63 2.76 7.81
CA ALA A 157 -2.94 1.57 7.29
C ALA A 157 -2.06 0.89 8.34
N LEU A 158 -1.52 1.64 9.29
CA LEU A 158 -0.62 1.13 10.35
C LEU A 158 -1.36 0.54 11.57
N ILE A 159 -2.68 0.81 11.75
CA ILE A 159 -3.35 0.55 13.04
C ILE A 159 -3.41 -0.93 13.42
N ASN A 160 -3.49 -1.83 12.44
CA ASN A 160 -3.47 -3.27 12.66
C ASN A 160 -2.06 -3.85 12.77
N LYS A 161 -1.01 -3.00 12.85
CA LYS A 161 0.39 -3.43 12.84
C LYS A 161 0.68 -4.38 11.67
N PRO A 162 0.49 -3.92 10.43
CA PRO A 162 0.59 -4.77 9.25
C PRO A 162 2.02 -5.30 9.08
N HIS A 163 2.15 -6.41 8.36
CA HIS A 163 3.45 -6.97 8.00
C HIS A 163 4.16 -6.10 6.97
N PHE A 164 3.41 -5.46 6.09
CA PHE A 164 3.91 -4.50 5.10
C PHE A 164 2.83 -3.51 4.68
N LEU A 165 3.27 -2.38 4.12
CA LEU A 165 2.42 -1.36 3.51
C LEU A 165 2.49 -1.44 1.99
N LEU A 166 1.34 -1.39 1.35
CA LEU A 166 1.18 -1.19 -0.09
C LEU A 166 0.71 0.24 -0.35
N MET A 167 1.45 0.98 -1.15
CA MET A 167 1.16 2.39 -1.43
C MET A 167 0.95 2.61 -2.93
N ASP A 168 -0.24 3.04 -3.33
CA ASP A 168 -0.57 3.40 -4.70
C ASP A 168 -0.46 4.90 -4.90
N GLU A 169 0.62 5.34 -5.56
CA GLU A 169 0.92 6.75 -5.87
C GLU A 169 0.64 7.72 -4.69
N PRO A 170 1.27 7.52 -3.51
CA PRO A 170 0.89 8.20 -2.27
C PRO A 170 1.09 9.72 -2.31
N THR A 171 1.78 10.25 -3.31
CA THR A 171 2.05 11.67 -3.49
C THR A 171 1.32 12.29 -4.68
N GLY A 172 0.53 11.51 -5.44
CA GLY A 172 -0.05 11.92 -6.71
C GLY A 172 -1.05 13.08 -6.62
N ASN A 173 -1.68 13.29 -5.46
CA ASN A 173 -2.72 14.30 -5.24
C ASN A 173 -2.32 15.39 -4.24
N ILE A 174 -1.03 15.60 -4.01
CA ILE A 174 -0.51 16.63 -3.10
C ILE A 174 0.58 17.46 -3.77
N ASP A 175 0.79 18.67 -3.27
CA ASP A 175 1.84 19.55 -3.80
C ASP A 175 3.26 19.04 -3.51
N SER A 176 4.23 19.50 -4.29
CA SER A 176 5.62 19.02 -4.24
C SER A 176 6.31 19.21 -2.89
N LYS A 177 5.96 20.24 -2.11
CA LYS A 177 6.53 20.47 -0.79
C LYS A 177 5.98 19.45 0.21
N THR A 178 4.66 19.31 0.23
CA THR A 178 3.95 18.34 1.07
C THR A 178 4.36 16.91 0.70
N ALA A 179 4.58 16.62 -0.58
CA ALA A 179 5.07 15.32 -1.05
C ALA A 179 6.45 14.96 -0.45
N LYS A 180 7.38 15.92 -0.40
CA LYS A 180 8.70 15.72 0.23
C LYS A 180 8.57 15.40 1.72
N ASP A 181 7.71 16.12 2.45
CA ASP A 181 7.50 15.91 3.88
C ASP A 181 6.80 14.57 4.14
N LEU A 182 5.90 14.15 3.25
CA LEU A 182 5.27 12.84 3.31
C LEU A 182 6.30 11.71 3.07
N MET A 183 7.17 11.88 2.07
CA MET A 183 8.21 10.88 1.79
C MET A 183 9.20 10.75 2.94
N ARG A 184 9.57 11.85 3.63
CA ARG A 184 10.38 11.78 4.85
C ARG A 184 9.69 10.94 5.93
N LEU A 185 8.39 11.16 6.15
CA LEU A 185 7.61 10.35 7.11
C LEU A 185 7.63 8.86 6.71
N ILE A 186 7.40 8.54 5.43
CA ILE A 186 7.41 7.16 4.93
C ILE A 186 8.78 6.50 5.14
N THR A 187 9.88 7.20 4.83
CA THR A 187 11.25 6.73 5.05
C THR A 187 11.52 6.50 6.54
N GLN A 188 11.11 7.42 7.42
CA GLN A 188 11.24 7.25 8.88
C GLN A 188 10.46 6.04 9.40
N LEU A 189 9.25 5.79 8.90
CA LEU A 189 8.47 4.60 9.28
C LEU A 189 9.17 3.31 8.87
N ASN A 190 9.85 3.30 7.72
CA ASN A 190 10.62 2.14 7.29
C ASN A 190 11.88 1.97 8.16
N GLU A 191 12.72 3.00 8.28
CA GLU A 191 14.03 2.93 8.94
C GLU A 191 13.94 2.77 10.48
N GLU A 192 13.02 3.51 11.13
CA GLU A 192 12.91 3.52 12.60
C GLU A 192 11.93 2.49 13.15
N LYS A 193 10.96 2.03 12.36
CA LYS A 193 9.90 1.10 12.79
C LYS A 193 9.94 -0.25 12.08
N ASP A 194 10.95 -0.49 11.24
CA ASP A 194 11.12 -1.74 10.46
C ASP A 194 9.87 -2.11 9.63
N VAL A 195 9.15 -1.09 9.14
CA VAL A 195 7.95 -1.31 8.33
C VAL A 195 8.37 -1.61 6.89
N THR A 196 8.05 -2.79 6.40
CA THR A 196 8.23 -3.15 4.98
C THR A 196 7.29 -2.33 4.10
N ILE A 197 7.79 -1.75 3.01
CA ILE A 197 7.00 -0.87 2.13
C ILE A 197 7.17 -1.28 0.67
N VAL A 198 6.04 -1.44 -0.03
CA VAL A 198 6.00 -1.55 -1.49
C VAL A 198 5.18 -0.39 -2.03
N MET A 199 5.83 0.51 -2.75
CA MET A 199 5.21 1.70 -3.31
C MET A 199 5.18 1.62 -4.84
N VAL A 200 4.04 1.87 -5.46
CA VAL A 200 3.99 2.08 -6.91
C VAL A 200 3.94 3.58 -7.20
N THR A 201 4.67 3.99 -8.22
CA THR A 201 4.71 5.40 -8.67
C THR A 201 5.14 5.50 -10.13
N HIS A 202 4.80 6.62 -10.77
CA HIS A 202 5.36 7.01 -12.07
C HIS A 202 6.42 8.12 -11.94
N ASP A 203 6.61 8.68 -10.73
CA ASP A 203 7.60 9.73 -10.46
C ASP A 203 8.95 9.12 -10.06
N THR A 204 9.95 9.31 -10.92
CA THR A 204 11.32 8.85 -10.69
C THR A 204 11.98 9.49 -9.47
N LYS A 205 11.60 10.73 -9.10
CA LYS A 205 12.15 11.40 -7.91
C LYS A 205 11.63 10.75 -6.63
N ILE A 206 10.35 10.41 -6.62
CA ILE A 206 9.70 9.72 -5.50
C ILE A 206 10.26 8.30 -5.37
N ALA A 207 10.42 7.57 -6.48
CA ALA A 207 10.98 6.21 -6.48
C ALA A 207 12.38 6.13 -5.88
N ARG A 208 13.20 7.19 -6.01
CA ARG A 208 14.56 7.26 -5.44
C ARG A 208 14.61 7.27 -3.91
N SER A 209 13.50 7.45 -3.22
CA SER A 209 13.41 7.32 -1.77
C SER A 209 13.44 5.87 -1.30
N ALA A 210 13.23 4.91 -2.19
CA ALA A 210 13.24 3.49 -1.89
C ALA A 210 14.66 2.91 -1.95
N HIS A 211 14.90 1.81 -1.23
CA HIS A 211 16.16 1.06 -1.27
C HIS A 211 16.39 0.39 -2.61
N ARG A 212 15.31 -0.09 -3.25
CA ARG A 212 15.33 -0.76 -4.54
C ARG A 212 14.21 -0.26 -5.44
N ILE A 213 14.52 -0.08 -6.72
CA ILE A 213 13.54 0.29 -7.75
C ILE A 213 13.39 -0.89 -8.72
N LEU A 214 12.16 -1.35 -8.87
CA LEU A 214 11.74 -2.34 -9.86
C LEU A 214 11.04 -1.59 -11.00
N HIS A 215 11.47 -1.81 -12.23
CA HIS A 215 10.87 -1.18 -13.39
C HIS A 215 9.81 -2.09 -13.99
N LEU A 216 8.57 -1.58 -14.09
CA LEU A 216 7.44 -2.31 -14.68
C LEU A 216 7.05 -1.67 -16.01
N LEU A 217 7.14 -2.44 -17.09
CA LEU A 217 6.74 -2.03 -18.43
C LEU A 217 5.90 -3.14 -19.07
N ASP A 218 4.74 -2.80 -19.60
CA ASP A 218 3.82 -3.72 -20.30
C ASP A 218 3.57 -5.05 -19.54
N GLY A 219 3.37 -4.92 -18.21
CA GLY A 219 3.10 -6.05 -17.33
C GLY A 219 4.31 -6.93 -17.00
N LYS A 220 5.54 -6.50 -17.29
CA LYS A 220 6.79 -7.24 -17.02
C LYS A 220 7.75 -6.41 -16.19
N ILE A 221 8.53 -7.09 -15.33
CA ILE A 221 9.70 -6.47 -14.70
C ILE A 221 10.82 -6.47 -15.74
N VAL A 222 11.39 -5.27 -15.97
CA VAL A 222 12.45 -5.05 -16.94
C VAL A 222 13.71 -4.50 -16.26
N SER A 223 14.85 -4.64 -16.92
CA SER A 223 16.09 -4.03 -16.45
C SER A 223 16.04 -2.50 -16.62
N LYS A 224 16.86 -1.78 -15.84
CA LYS A 224 16.91 -0.31 -15.91
C LYS A 224 17.32 0.20 -17.30
N GLY A 225 18.02 -0.61 -18.09
CA GLY A 225 18.46 -0.27 -19.45
C GLY A 225 17.36 -0.38 -20.50
N ASP A 226 16.30 -1.12 -20.21
CA ASP A 226 15.16 -1.36 -21.11
C ASP A 226 13.96 -0.44 -20.80
N TYR A 227 14.13 0.46 -19.83
CA TYR A 227 13.10 1.39 -19.32
C TYR A 227 13.24 2.80 -19.91
#